data_d5c2b2698575623819d54c7396911f4b
#
_entry.id   d5c2b2698575623819d54c7396911f4b
#
_cell.length_a   1.000
_cell.length_b   1.000
_cell.length_c   1.000
_cell.angle_alpha   90.00
_cell.angle_beta   90.00
_cell.angle_gamma   90.00
#
_symmetry.space_group_name_H-M   'P 1'
#
loop_
_entity.id
_entity.type
_entity.pdbx_description
1 polymer ?
#
loop_
_entity_poly.entity_id
_entity_poly.type
_entity_poly.pdbx_seq_one_letter_code
_entity_poly.pdbx_strand_id
1 'polypeptide(L)'
;EQNIFRTLAHVIQTSSGDRKIPVVASKGTASWVDEEGTIPESDDAFSQVSIGAYKLATLVKVSEELLNDSVFDLEAYISREFARRIGNKEEEAFFTGDGTGKPLGVLAATGGAEIGVTAASATAFTADEVFDLFYSLKAPYRKNAVFLMNDSSVKALRKLKDGNGQYLWQPSLTAGTPDMLLGRPVYTSAFMPAMAASAKSILFGDLSYYWVADRQGRSFRRLGELYATTGQVGFLASQRVDGKLILPEAVKVLQQKAA
;
A
#
# COMPACT_ATOMS: atom_id res chain seq x y z
N GLU A 1 -3.10 2.90 15.38
CA GLU A 1 -3.49 2.85 13.95
C GLU A 1 -2.98 1.53 13.38
N GLN A 2 -3.84 0.82 12.68
CA GLN A 2 -3.46 -0.44 12.02
C GLN A 2 -2.88 -0.09 10.65
N ASN A 3 -1.74 -0.70 10.31
CA ASN A 3 -1.19 -0.64 8.96
C ASN A 3 -2.08 -1.50 8.04
N ILE A 4 -3.05 -0.87 7.39
CA ILE A 4 -4.04 -1.53 6.52
C ILE A 4 -3.34 -2.15 5.32
N PHE A 5 -2.31 -1.50 4.80
CA PHE A 5 -1.61 -1.98 3.61
C PHE A 5 -1.00 -3.36 3.81
N ARG A 6 -0.38 -3.63 4.98
CA ARG A 6 0.18 -4.95 5.32
C ARG A 6 -0.85 -6.06 5.39
N THR A 7 -2.10 -5.76 5.76
CA THR A 7 -3.15 -6.78 5.84
C THR A 7 -3.61 -7.26 4.45
N LEU A 8 -3.39 -6.44 3.44
CA LEU A 8 -3.77 -6.70 2.05
C LEU A 8 -2.61 -7.20 1.19
N ALA A 9 -1.36 -6.84 1.55
CA ALA A 9 -0.15 -7.19 0.83
C ALA A 9 0.34 -8.60 1.16
N HIS A 10 1.17 -9.17 0.29
CA HIS A 10 1.84 -10.45 0.53
C HIS A 10 3.14 -10.22 1.32
N VAL A 11 3.18 -10.67 2.57
CA VAL A 11 4.35 -10.49 3.45
C VAL A 11 5.23 -11.73 3.43
N ILE A 12 6.52 -11.53 3.10
CA ILE A 12 7.55 -12.57 3.13
C ILE A 12 8.62 -12.23 4.17
N GLN A 13 9.19 -13.25 4.77
CA GLN A 13 10.34 -13.09 5.66
C GLN A 13 11.62 -13.49 4.94
N THR A 14 12.66 -12.66 5.09
CA THR A 14 13.98 -12.89 4.50
C THR A 14 15.06 -12.85 5.57
N SER A 15 16.07 -13.72 5.47
CA SER A 15 17.17 -13.78 6.44
C SER A 15 18.37 -12.95 6.00
N SER A 16 18.76 -13.03 4.72
CA SER A 16 19.96 -12.37 4.18
C SER A 16 19.86 -12.18 2.67
N GLY A 17 20.64 -11.24 2.14
CA GLY A 17 20.74 -10.97 0.70
C GLY A 17 19.48 -10.36 0.06
N ASP A 18 19.63 -9.81 -1.12
CA ASP A 18 18.49 -9.36 -1.92
C ASP A 18 17.83 -10.55 -2.59
N ARG A 19 16.49 -10.59 -2.53
CA ARG A 19 15.72 -11.67 -3.12
C ARG A 19 15.28 -11.27 -4.52
N LYS A 20 15.68 -12.04 -5.50
CA LYS A 20 15.23 -11.89 -6.88
C LYS A 20 13.99 -12.75 -7.08
N ILE A 21 12.88 -12.11 -7.41
CA ILE A 21 11.61 -12.78 -7.67
C ILE A 21 11.42 -12.83 -9.16
N PRO A 22 11.36 -14.04 -9.77
CA PRO A 22 11.04 -14.16 -11.19
C PRO A 22 9.59 -13.75 -11.41
N VAL A 23 9.36 -12.87 -12.36
CA VAL A 23 8.04 -12.40 -12.78
C VAL A 23 7.89 -12.69 -14.27
N VAL A 24 6.72 -13.17 -14.67
CA VAL A 24 6.40 -13.36 -16.08
C VAL A 24 6.17 -11.98 -16.70
N ALA A 25 7.10 -11.54 -17.54
CA ALA A 25 7.02 -10.25 -18.22
C ALA A 25 6.06 -10.29 -19.42
N SER A 26 6.02 -11.41 -20.12
CA SER A 26 5.03 -11.69 -21.16
C SER A 26 4.64 -13.16 -21.13
N LYS A 27 3.38 -13.42 -21.42
CA LYS A 27 2.85 -14.79 -21.51
C LYS A 27 2.79 -15.19 -22.97
N GLY A 28 3.24 -16.41 -23.27
CA GLY A 28 3.01 -17.04 -24.53
C GLY A 28 1.51 -17.21 -24.83
N THR A 29 1.17 -17.35 -26.09
CA THR A 29 -0.21 -17.55 -26.54
C THR A 29 -0.35 -18.93 -27.17
N ALA A 30 -1.47 -19.61 -26.89
CA ALA A 30 -1.87 -20.81 -27.62
C ALA A 30 -2.61 -20.38 -28.90
N SER A 31 -2.30 -21.07 -30.02
CA SER A 31 -2.95 -20.85 -31.31
C SER A 31 -3.66 -22.09 -31.76
N TRP A 32 -4.81 -21.95 -32.40
CA TRP A 32 -5.45 -23.03 -33.13
C TRP A 32 -4.68 -23.27 -34.41
N VAL A 33 -4.34 -24.52 -34.69
CA VAL A 33 -3.56 -24.92 -35.86
C VAL A 33 -4.37 -25.97 -36.61
N ASP A 34 -4.46 -25.82 -37.92
CA ASP A 34 -5.08 -26.80 -38.80
C ASP A 34 -4.29 -28.09 -38.84
N GLU A 35 -4.92 -29.18 -39.31
CA GLU A 35 -4.26 -30.48 -39.54
C GLU A 35 -3.08 -30.27 -40.52
N GLU A 36 -1.88 -30.66 -40.11
CA GLU A 36 -0.60 -30.44 -40.82
C GLU A 36 -0.08 -28.98 -40.82
N GLY A 37 -0.73 -28.05 -40.05
CA GLY A 37 -0.27 -26.67 -39.93
C GLY A 37 0.99 -26.54 -39.03
N THR A 38 1.81 -25.53 -39.32
CA THR A 38 3.00 -25.21 -38.49
C THR A 38 2.56 -24.62 -37.14
N ILE A 39 3.00 -25.24 -36.04
CA ILE A 39 2.78 -24.74 -34.72
C ILE A 39 3.64 -23.48 -34.49
N PRO A 40 3.06 -22.29 -34.24
CA PRO A 40 3.86 -21.11 -33.96
C PRO A 40 4.51 -21.23 -32.58
N GLU A 41 5.80 -20.94 -32.52
CA GLU A 41 6.52 -20.85 -31.25
C GLU A 41 6.08 -19.61 -30.50
N SER A 42 5.84 -19.74 -29.19
CA SER A 42 5.45 -18.65 -28.33
C SER A 42 6.06 -18.85 -26.95
N ASP A 43 7.07 -18.03 -26.65
CA ASP A 43 7.84 -18.13 -25.41
C ASP A 43 7.33 -17.17 -24.33
N ASP A 44 7.38 -17.64 -23.07
CA ASP A 44 7.20 -16.77 -21.90
C ASP A 44 8.50 -16.02 -21.65
N ALA A 45 8.42 -14.69 -21.55
CA ALA A 45 9.55 -13.88 -21.11
C ALA A 45 9.49 -13.68 -19.58
N PHE A 46 10.62 -13.94 -18.91
CA PHE A 46 10.77 -13.74 -17.48
C PHE A 46 11.61 -12.51 -17.21
N SER A 47 11.14 -11.67 -16.31
CA SER A 47 11.91 -10.60 -15.70
C SER A 47 12.16 -10.91 -14.23
N GLN A 48 13.06 -10.16 -13.59
CA GLN A 48 13.35 -10.32 -12.18
C GLN A 48 13.09 -9.03 -11.44
N VAL A 49 12.27 -9.09 -10.39
CA VAL A 49 12.10 -7.99 -9.44
C VAL A 49 12.97 -8.28 -8.21
N SER A 50 13.93 -7.39 -7.95
CA SER A 50 14.78 -7.49 -6.77
C SER A 50 14.12 -6.78 -5.60
N ILE A 51 13.97 -7.48 -4.47
CA ILE A 51 13.49 -6.92 -3.20
C ILE A 51 14.65 -6.96 -2.20
N GLY A 52 15.01 -5.79 -1.67
CA GLY A 52 16.09 -5.59 -0.72
C GLY A 52 15.63 -5.52 0.74
N ALA A 53 16.23 -4.63 1.51
CA ALA A 53 15.79 -4.29 2.86
C ALA A 53 16.32 -2.92 3.26
N TYR A 54 15.46 -1.96 3.47
CA TYR A 54 15.80 -0.64 3.98
C TYR A 54 15.60 -0.59 5.49
N LYS A 55 16.48 0.11 6.19
CA LYS A 55 16.40 0.26 7.65
C LYS A 55 15.50 1.43 8.00
N LEU A 56 14.44 1.15 8.75
CA LEU A 56 13.59 2.13 9.41
C LEU A 56 13.87 2.10 10.90
N ALA A 57 14.18 3.24 11.52
CA ALA A 57 14.51 3.32 12.94
C ALA A 57 13.95 4.57 13.57
N THR A 58 13.67 4.50 14.88
CA THR A 58 13.26 5.63 15.71
C THR A 58 13.99 5.56 17.06
N LEU A 59 14.39 6.71 17.59
CA LEU A 59 15.06 6.86 18.87
C LEU A 59 14.31 7.89 19.71
N VAL A 60 14.05 7.57 20.97
CA VAL A 60 13.51 8.51 21.97
C VAL A 60 14.43 8.49 23.18
N LYS A 61 14.68 9.64 23.76
CA LYS A 61 15.42 9.82 25.02
C LYS A 61 14.43 10.25 26.10
N VAL A 62 14.59 9.71 27.28
CA VAL A 62 13.77 10.04 28.46
C VAL A 62 14.70 10.23 29.63
N SER A 63 14.43 11.18 30.54
CA SER A 63 15.22 11.32 31.77
C SER A 63 15.01 10.12 32.69
N GLU A 64 16.04 9.74 33.39
CA GLU A 64 16.01 8.61 34.32
C GLU A 64 15.04 8.90 35.49
N GLU A 65 14.98 10.15 35.93
CA GLU A 65 14.03 10.63 36.95
C GLU A 65 12.58 10.40 36.51
N LEU A 66 12.23 10.78 35.27
CA LEU A 66 10.88 10.55 34.74
C LEU A 66 10.53 9.06 34.62
N LEU A 67 11.49 8.21 34.30
CA LEU A 67 11.27 6.76 34.26
C LEU A 67 10.99 6.18 35.65
N ASN A 68 11.66 6.68 36.68
CA ASN A 68 11.55 6.17 38.05
C ASN A 68 10.31 6.76 38.78
N ASP A 69 9.98 8.03 38.53
CA ASP A 69 8.92 8.76 39.24
C ASP A 69 7.55 8.70 38.54
N SER A 70 7.48 8.12 37.36
CA SER A 70 6.23 8.03 36.59
C SER A 70 5.24 7.06 37.24
N VAL A 71 4.00 7.50 37.43
CA VAL A 71 2.90 6.70 37.95
C VAL A 71 2.41 5.64 36.95
N PHE A 72 2.73 5.81 35.67
CA PHE A 72 2.35 4.88 34.60
C PHE A 72 3.56 4.26 33.94
N ASP A 73 3.37 3.06 33.37
CA ASP A 73 4.40 2.32 32.66
C ASP A 73 4.82 3.06 31.37
N LEU A 74 5.87 3.87 31.51
CA LEU A 74 6.40 4.70 30.44
C LEU A 74 7.08 3.85 29.35
N GLU A 75 7.69 2.71 29.71
CA GLU A 75 8.32 1.80 28.74
C GLU A 75 7.27 1.17 27.81
N ALA A 76 6.15 0.73 28.37
CA ALA A 76 5.03 0.19 27.58
C ALA A 76 4.39 1.28 26.69
N TYR A 77 4.32 2.51 27.17
CA TYR A 77 3.86 3.65 26.35
C TYR A 77 4.80 3.89 25.18
N ILE A 78 6.12 3.98 25.42
CA ILE A 78 7.14 4.21 24.38
C ILE A 78 7.11 3.08 23.35
N SER A 79 6.97 1.84 23.79
CA SER A 79 6.87 0.69 22.89
C SER A 79 5.67 0.80 21.94
N ARG A 80 4.50 1.17 22.44
CA ARG A 80 3.28 1.40 21.63
C ARG A 80 3.45 2.57 20.68
N GLU A 81 4.06 3.67 21.15
CA GLU A 81 4.33 4.84 20.32
C GLU A 81 5.31 4.53 19.19
N PHE A 82 6.33 3.71 19.44
CA PHE A 82 7.26 3.25 18.41
C PHE A 82 6.55 2.37 17.36
N ALA A 83 5.70 1.45 17.79
CA ALA A 83 4.92 0.65 16.87
C ALA A 83 4.05 1.52 15.96
N ARG A 84 3.42 2.57 16.52
CA ARG A 84 2.63 3.54 15.76
C ARG A 84 3.49 4.33 14.76
N ARG A 85 4.62 4.89 15.20
CA ARG A 85 5.52 5.69 14.34
C ARG A 85 6.10 4.87 13.19
N ILE A 86 6.56 3.65 13.50
CA ILE A 86 7.11 2.74 12.50
C ILE A 86 6.02 2.32 11.53
N GLY A 87 4.85 1.92 12.02
CA GLY A 87 3.72 1.50 11.19
C GLY A 87 3.24 2.60 10.23
N ASN A 88 3.10 3.83 10.72
CA ASN A 88 2.69 4.96 9.90
C ASN A 88 3.72 5.29 8.81
N LYS A 89 5.02 5.30 9.19
CA LYS A 89 6.08 5.63 8.22
C LYS A 89 6.28 4.54 7.17
N GLU A 90 6.05 3.30 7.56
CA GLU A 90 6.06 2.16 6.67
C GLU A 90 4.89 2.21 5.69
N GLU A 91 3.67 2.45 6.18
CA GLU A 91 2.48 2.57 5.34
C GLU A 91 2.59 3.74 4.35
N GLU A 92 3.07 4.90 4.79
CA GLU A 92 3.37 6.04 3.92
C GLU A 92 4.30 5.63 2.77
N ALA A 93 5.38 4.88 3.09
CA ALA A 93 6.33 4.42 2.08
C ALA A 93 5.72 3.41 1.11
N PHE A 94 4.82 2.53 1.55
CA PHE A 94 4.14 1.58 0.67
C PHE A 94 3.18 2.25 -0.30
N PHE A 95 2.64 3.43 0.03
CA PHE A 95 1.84 4.21 -0.91
C PHE A 95 2.71 5.07 -1.83
N THR A 96 3.58 5.90 -1.30
CA THR A 96 4.22 7.01 -2.01
C THR A 96 5.75 6.93 -2.08
N GLY A 97 6.35 5.84 -1.62
CA GLY A 97 7.81 5.67 -1.66
C GLY A 97 8.37 5.67 -3.08
N ASP A 98 9.57 6.22 -3.25
CA ASP A 98 10.26 6.32 -4.54
C ASP A 98 11.26 5.18 -4.79
N GLY A 99 11.43 4.26 -3.83
CA GLY A 99 12.38 3.14 -3.94
C GLY A 99 13.83 3.53 -3.64
N THR A 100 14.09 4.78 -3.22
CA THR A 100 15.44 5.24 -2.86
C THR A 100 15.56 5.35 -1.34
N GLY A 101 16.33 4.45 -0.72
CA GLY A 101 16.44 4.38 0.73
C GLY A 101 15.17 3.96 1.48
N LYS A 102 14.10 3.66 0.78
CA LYS A 102 12.79 3.24 1.28
C LYS A 102 12.07 2.35 0.25
N PRO A 103 11.01 1.63 0.64
CA PRO A 103 10.21 0.81 -0.28
C PRO A 103 9.70 1.59 -1.50
N LEU A 104 9.48 0.89 -2.61
CA LEU A 104 8.81 1.46 -3.77
C LEU A 104 7.30 1.40 -3.56
N GLY A 105 6.66 2.57 -3.48
CA GLY A 105 5.24 2.70 -3.24
C GLY A 105 4.39 2.23 -4.42
N VAL A 106 3.19 1.75 -4.12
CA VAL A 106 2.22 1.32 -5.14
C VAL A 106 1.80 2.44 -6.08
N LEU A 107 1.87 3.71 -5.63
CA LEU A 107 1.53 4.89 -6.43
C LEU A 107 2.73 5.46 -7.20
N ALA A 108 3.92 4.85 -7.12
CA ALA A 108 5.10 5.31 -7.84
C ALA A 108 4.83 5.45 -9.35
N ALA A 109 5.49 6.40 -9.99
CA ALA A 109 5.33 6.64 -11.43
C ALA A 109 5.88 5.49 -12.28
N THR A 110 6.98 4.89 -11.82
CA THR A 110 7.63 3.74 -12.48
C THR A 110 7.61 2.55 -11.54
N GLY A 111 7.13 1.41 -12.01
CA GLY A 111 7.03 0.18 -11.21
C GLY A 111 5.90 0.17 -10.18
N GLY A 112 5.07 1.20 -10.12
CA GLY A 112 3.83 1.25 -9.36
C GLY A 112 2.61 0.82 -10.16
N ALA A 113 1.42 1.04 -9.61
CA ALA A 113 0.14 0.74 -10.26
C ALA A 113 -0.06 1.52 -11.56
N GLU A 114 -0.65 0.88 -12.54
CA GLU A 114 -0.96 1.50 -13.82
C GLU A 114 -2.16 2.45 -13.71
N ILE A 115 -2.14 3.51 -14.52
CA ILE A 115 -3.28 4.43 -14.62
C ILE A 115 -4.39 3.71 -15.38
N GLY A 116 -5.51 3.44 -14.72
CA GLY A 116 -6.70 2.86 -15.33
C GLY A 116 -7.60 3.91 -15.95
N VAL A 117 -7.76 5.04 -15.25
CA VAL A 117 -8.61 6.17 -15.67
C VAL A 117 -7.95 7.48 -15.29
N THR A 118 -8.08 8.48 -16.16
CA THR A 118 -7.76 9.88 -15.84
C THR A 118 -9.07 10.64 -15.71
N ALA A 119 -9.33 11.21 -14.52
CA ALA A 119 -10.54 11.97 -14.26
C ALA A 119 -10.62 13.24 -15.13
N ALA A 120 -11.83 13.65 -15.47
CA ALA A 120 -12.08 14.88 -16.22
C ALA A 120 -11.79 16.16 -15.40
N SER A 121 -11.83 16.05 -14.06
CA SER A 121 -11.58 17.14 -13.11
C SER A 121 -10.31 16.92 -12.31
N ALA A 122 -9.67 18.01 -11.86
CA ALA A 122 -8.52 17.97 -10.98
C ALA A 122 -8.90 17.71 -9.49
N THR A 123 -10.14 17.99 -9.11
CA THR A 123 -10.59 17.96 -7.70
C THR A 123 -11.88 17.18 -7.45
N ALA A 124 -12.40 16.53 -8.48
CA ALA A 124 -13.62 15.72 -8.40
C ALA A 124 -13.52 14.52 -9.33
N PHE A 125 -14.39 13.55 -9.15
CA PHE A 125 -14.61 12.44 -10.06
C PHE A 125 -16.12 12.15 -10.17
N THR A 126 -16.49 11.47 -11.22
CA THR A 126 -17.88 11.05 -11.51
C THR A 126 -18.11 9.57 -11.16
N ALA A 127 -19.36 9.15 -11.08
CA ALA A 127 -19.68 7.73 -10.89
C ALA A 127 -19.18 6.89 -12.08
N ASP A 128 -19.31 7.41 -13.30
CA ASP A 128 -18.89 6.71 -14.52
C ASP A 128 -17.37 6.44 -14.52
N GLU A 129 -16.56 7.40 -14.08
CA GLU A 129 -15.11 7.22 -13.94
C GLU A 129 -14.73 6.13 -12.92
N VAL A 130 -15.55 5.92 -11.89
CA VAL A 130 -15.38 4.82 -10.95
C VAL A 130 -15.74 3.47 -11.58
N PHE A 131 -16.80 3.42 -12.40
CA PHE A 131 -17.11 2.24 -13.20
C PHE A 131 -16.01 1.93 -14.21
N ASP A 132 -15.50 2.94 -14.90
CA ASP A 132 -14.40 2.79 -15.85
C ASP A 132 -13.15 2.25 -15.16
N LEU A 133 -12.83 2.74 -13.95
CA LEU A 133 -11.73 2.20 -13.15
C LEU A 133 -11.95 0.72 -12.82
N PHE A 134 -13.17 0.35 -12.39
CA PHE A 134 -13.50 -1.03 -12.07
C PHE A 134 -13.30 -1.96 -13.28
N TYR A 135 -13.75 -1.53 -14.46
CA TYR A 135 -13.66 -2.34 -15.68
C TYR A 135 -12.28 -2.26 -16.37
N SER A 136 -11.44 -1.27 -16.05
CA SER A 136 -10.06 -1.20 -16.52
C SER A 136 -9.18 -2.34 -15.99
N LEU A 137 -9.55 -2.91 -14.84
CA LEU A 137 -8.86 -4.07 -14.29
C LEU A 137 -9.32 -5.37 -14.97
N LYS A 138 -8.40 -6.22 -15.36
CA LYS A 138 -8.70 -7.52 -15.97
C LYS A 138 -9.51 -8.41 -15.01
N ALA A 139 -10.48 -9.16 -15.56
CA ALA A 139 -11.40 -9.99 -14.77
C ALA A 139 -10.75 -10.94 -13.75
N PRO A 140 -9.62 -11.63 -14.04
CA PRO A 140 -8.97 -12.51 -13.07
C PRO A 140 -8.57 -11.81 -11.77
N TYR A 141 -8.10 -10.56 -11.84
CA TYR A 141 -7.66 -9.79 -10.67
C TYR A 141 -8.81 -9.19 -9.87
N ARG A 142 -10.00 -8.99 -10.51
CA ARG A 142 -11.17 -8.41 -9.83
C ARG A 142 -11.70 -9.26 -8.68
N LYS A 143 -11.41 -10.58 -8.68
CA LYS A 143 -11.93 -11.50 -7.66
C LYS A 143 -11.45 -11.14 -6.25
N ASN A 144 -10.20 -10.71 -6.09
CA ASN A 144 -9.62 -10.33 -4.80
C ASN A 144 -9.33 -8.83 -4.71
N ALA A 145 -9.80 -8.05 -5.68
CA ALA A 145 -9.55 -6.63 -5.73
C ALA A 145 -10.28 -5.88 -4.61
N VAL A 146 -9.63 -4.85 -4.11
CA VAL A 146 -10.15 -3.92 -3.10
C VAL A 146 -10.01 -2.48 -3.58
N PHE A 147 -10.89 -1.62 -3.08
CA PHE A 147 -10.74 -0.18 -3.23
C PHE A 147 -9.93 0.38 -2.06
N LEU A 148 -8.98 1.25 -2.36
CA LEU A 148 -8.20 2.00 -1.38
C LEU A 148 -8.21 3.48 -1.76
N MET A 149 -8.59 4.34 -0.82
CA MET A 149 -8.69 5.77 -1.06
C MET A 149 -8.58 6.57 0.24
N ASN A 150 -8.42 7.88 0.11
CA ASN A 150 -8.46 8.79 1.25
C ASN A 150 -9.90 8.96 1.75
N ASP A 151 -10.07 9.23 3.03
CA ASP A 151 -11.40 9.48 3.63
C ASP A 151 -12.15 10.64 2.95
N SER A 152 -11.44 11.66 2.50
CA SER A 152 -12.01 12.76 1.71
C SER A 152 -12.59 12.29 0.37
N SER A 153 -11.97 11.29 -0.27
CA SER A 153 -12.45 10.68 -1.52
C SER A 153 -13.69 9.81 -1.26
N VAL A 154 -13.71 9.05 -0.16
CA VAL A 154 -14.91 8.31 0.28
C VAL A 154 -16.07 9.26 0.53
N LYS A 155 -15.83 10.38 1.22
CA LYS A 155 -16.84 11.42 1.45
C LYS A 155 -17.39 11.99 0.13
N ALA A 156 -16.53 12.24 -0.85
CA ALA A 156 -16.95 12.71 -2.17
C ALA A 156 -17.82 11.66 -2.89
N LEU A 157 -17.39 10.40 -2.86
CA LEU A 157 -18.13 9.27 -3.45
C LEU A 157 -19.54 9.13 -2.87
N ARG A 158 -19.66 9.22 -1.53
CA ARG A 158 -20.94 9.16 -0.83
C ARG A 158 -21.88 10.32 -1.16
N LYS A 159 -21.34 11.45 -1.61
CA LYS A 159 -22.12 12.62 -2.01
C LYS A 159 -22.58 12.61 -3.46
N LEU A 160 -22.17 11.64 -4.26
CA LEU A 160 -22.65 11.48 -5.64
C LEU A 160 -24.14 11.16 -5.62
N LYS A 161 -24.89 11.88 -6.45
CA LYS A 161 -26.34 11.76 -6.58
C LYS A 161 -26.73 11.43 -8.01
N ASP A 162 -27.84 10.76 -8.16
CA ASP A 162 -28.48 10.56 -9.46
C ASP A 162 -29.22 11.84 -9.95
N GLY A 163 -29.79 11.77 -11.14
CA GLY A 163 -30.58 12.86 -11.71
C GLY A 163 -31.84 13.25 -10.90
N ASN A 164 -32.28 12.42 -9.97
CA ASN A 164 -33.40 12.66 -9.06
C ASN A 164 -32.96 13.16 -7.67
N GLY A 165 -31.63 13.35 -7.45
CA GLY A 165 -31.08 13.83 -6.19
C GLY A 165 -30.89 12.74 -5.12
N GLN A 166 -31.05 11.45 -5.45
CA GLN A 166 -30.80 10.34 -4.55
C GLN A 166 -29.31 9.98 -4.53
N TYR A 167 -28.79 9.61 -3.34
CA TYR A 167 -27.41 9.18 -3.22
C TYR A 167 -27.20 7.83 -3.91
N LEU A 168 -26.20 7.76 -4.79
CA LEU A 168 -25.89 6.56 -5.57
C LEU A 168 -25.27 5.45 -4.71
N TRP A 169 -24.52 5.80 -3.69
CA TRP A 169 -23.91 4.83 -2.78
C TRP A 169 -24.45 4.96 -1.36
N GLN A 170 -25.10 3.89 -0.91
CA GLN A 170 -25.57 3.78 0.46
C GLN A 170 -24.59 2.91 1.27
N PRO A 171 -24.12 3.38 2.43
CA PRO A 171 -23.23 2.61 3.29
C PRO A 171 -23.95 1.39 3.86
N SER A 172 -23.19 0.32 4.16
CA SER A 172 -23.74 -0.81 4.90
C SER A 172 -24.16 -0.36 6.31
N LEU A 173 -25.38 -0.66 6.70
CA LEU A 173 -25.88 -0.43 8.06
C LEU A 173 -25.46 -1.54 9.03
N THR A 174 -24.80 -2.60 8.54
CA THR A 174 -24.36 -3.73 9.34
C THR A 174 -23.01 -3.41 9.98
N ALA A 175 -22.95 -3.33 11.30
CA ALA A 175 -21.70 -3.11 12.03
C ALA A 175 -20.70 -4.26 11.79
N GLY A 176 -19.42 -3.89 11.57
CA GLY A 176 -18.31 -4.85 11.44
C GLY A 176 -18.01 -5.32 10.01
N THR A 177 -18.82 -4.97 9.01
CA THR A 177 -18.48 -5.23 7.61
C THR A 177 -17.86 -3.98 6.97
N PRO A 178 -16.75 -4.10 6.22
CA PRO A 178 -16.23 -2.97 5.47
C PRO A 178 -17.27 -2.47 4.46
N ASP A 179 -17.27 -1.16 4.23
CA ASP A 179 -18.09 -0.57 3.17
C ASP A 179 -17.79 -1.25 1.82
N MET A 180 -18.82 -1.54 1.05
CA MET A 180 -18.67 -2.19 -0.25
C MET A 180 -19.04 -1.24 -1.39
N LEU A 181 -18.19 -1.19 -2.39
CA LEU A 181 -18.39 -0.46 -3.63
C LEU A 181 -18.32 -1.44 -4.80
N LEU A 182 -19.36 -1.52 -5.63
CA LEU A 182 -19.45 -2.49 -6.74
C LEU A 182 -19.18 -3.94 -6.31
N GLY A 183 -19.62 -4.31 -5.09
CA GLY A 183 -19.40 -5.64 -4.54
C GLY A 183 -17.96 -5.92 -4.06
N ARG A 184 -17.13 -4.87 -3.91
CA ARG A 184 -15.75 -4.98 -3.42
C ARG A 184 -15.54 -4.15 -2.16
N PRO A 185 -14.72 -4.62 -1.20
CA PRO A 185 -14.49 -3.88 0.02
C PRO A 185 -13.74 -2.58 -0.24
N VAL A 186 -14.09 -1.56 0.52
CA VAL A 186 -13.45 -0.24 0.50
C VAL A 186 -12.67 -0.05 1.78
N TYR A 187 -11.38 0.23 1.64
CA TYR A 187 -10.50 0.57 2.75
C TYR A 187 -10.08 2.04 2.65
N THR A 188 -9.88 2.67 3.79
CA THR A 188 -9.43 4.06 3.87
C THR A 188 -8.05 4.13 4.49
N SER A 189 -7.17 4.95 3.91
CA SER A 189 -5.88 5.27 4.52
C SER A 189 -5.61 6.77 4.39
N ALA A 190 -5.08 7.35 5.46
CA ALA A 190 -4.67 8.75 5.50
C ALA A 190 -3.48 9.03 4.56
N PHE A 191 -2.72 8.00 4.19
CA PHE A 191 -1.55 8.12 3.31
C PHE A 191 -1.89 8.03 1.81
N MET A 192 -3.14 7.68 1.47
CA MET A 192 -3.62 7.85 0.10
C MET A 192 -3.78 9.35 -0.18
N PRO A 193 -3.31 9.84 -1.35
CA PRO A 193 -3.48 11.23 -1.75
C PRO A 193 -4.96 11.63 -1.79
N ALA A 194 -5.26 12.81 -1.27
CA ALA A 194 -6.55 13.44 -1.50
C ALA A 194 -6.68 13.88 -2.97
N MET A 195 -7.90 14.20 -3.39
CA MET A 195 -8.15 14.72 -4.74
C MET A 195 -7.44 16.05 -4.92
N ALA A 196 -6.45 16.06 -5.80
CA ALA A 196 -5.68 17.23 -6.23
C ALA A 196 -5.18 17.02 -7.65
N ALA A 197 -4.76 18.06 -8.34
CA ALA A 197 -4.24 17.95 -9.71
C ALA A 197 -3.14 16.88 -9.82
N SER A 198 -3.26 16.01 -10.80
CA SER A 198 -2.37 14.86 -11.07
C SER A 198 -2.28 13.82 -9.94
N ALA A 199 -3.03 13.95 -8.85
CA ALA A 199 -3.01 13.01 -7.75
C ALA A 199 -3.71 11.69 -8.12
N LYS A 200 -3.14 10.57 -7.69
CA LYS A 200 -3.73 9.24 -7.79
C LYS A 200 -4.63 9.02 -6.56
N SER A 201 -5.92 9.39 -6.67
CA SER A 201 -6.84 9.52 -5.53
C SER A 201 -7.59 8.24 -5.17
N ILE A 202 -7.74 7.31 -6.11
CA ILE A 202 -8.39 6.02 -5.90
C ILE A 202 -7.49 4.92 -6.47
N LEU A 203 -7.29 3.87 -5.69
CA LEU A 203 -6.63 2.65 -6.12
C LEU A 203 -7.65 1.52 -6.12
N PHE A 204 -7.63 0.71 -7.17
CA PHE A 204 -8.44 -0.50 -7.27
C PHE A 204 -7.59 -1.65 -7.81
N GLY A 205 -7.50 -2.74 -7.08
CA GLY A 205 -6.73 -3.90 -7.52
C GLY A 205 -6.51 -4.94 -6.45
N ASP A 206 -5.82 -6.00 -6.85
CA ASP A 206 -5.41 -7.09 -5.96
C ASP A 206 -4.03 -6.77 -5.36
N LEU A 207 -4.03 -6.34 -4.11
CA LEU A 207 -2.80 -5.97 -3.40
C LEU A 207 -1.96 -7.17 -2.95
N SER A 208 -2.44 -8.41 -3.12
CA SER A 208 -1.60 -9.59 -2.88
C SER A 208 -0.40 -9.66 -3.83
N TYR A 209 -0.44 -8.92 -4.94
CA TYR A 209 0.70 -8.75 -5.86
C TYR A 209 1.70 -7.67 -5.41
N TYR A 210 1.41 -6.93 -4.34
CA TYR A 210 2.41 -6.10 -3.68
C TYR A 210 3.10 -6.93 -2.59
N TRP A 211 4.40 -7.15 -2.74
CA TRP A 211 5.18 -7.98 -1.83
C TRP A 211 5.96 -7.12 -0.86
N VAL A 212 5.83 -7.44 0.41
CA VAL A 212 6.56 -6.82 1.51
C VAL A 212 7.57 -7.82 2.06
N ALA A 213 8.85 -7.47 2.06
CA ALA A 213 9.91 -8.31 2.60
C ALA A 213 10.37 -7.78 3.96
N ASP A 214 10.11 -8.54 5.01
CA ASP A 214 10.65 -8.29 6.34
C ASP A 214 11.98 -9.01 6.51
N ARG A 215 13.03 -8.29 6.93
CA ARG A 215 14.35 -8.89 7.21
C ARG A 215 14.66 -8.87 8.70
N GLN A 216 14.84 -10.06 9.30
CA GLN A 216 15.27 -10.25 10.70
C GLN A 216 14.32 -9.67 11.77
N GLY A 217 13.09 -9.33 11.41
CA GLY A 217 12.07 -8.85 12.37
C GLY A 217 12.36 -7.44 12.92
N ARG A 218 11.61 -7.10 13.95
CA ARG A 218 11.70 -5.81 14.65
C ARG A 218 12.58 -5.95 15.89
N SER A 219 13.42 -4.95 16.15
CA SER A 219 14.24 -4.90 17.37
C SER A 219 13.86 -3.69 18.22
N PHE A 220 13.76 -3.90 19.52
CA PHE A 220 13.61 -2.85 20.53
C PHE A 220 14.78 -2.95 21.50
N ARG A 221 15.49 -1.86 21.73
CA ARG A 221 16.66 -1.81 22.61
C ARG A 221 16.58 -0.63 23.56
N ARG A 222 16.86 -0.90 24.83
CA ARG A 222 17.11 0.11 25.85
C ARG A 222 18.62 0.43 25.85
N LEU A 223 18.96 1.70 25.78
CA LEU A 223 20.34 2.23 25.73
C LEU A 223 20.59 3.01 27.04
N GLY A 224 20.91 2.29 28.11
CA GLY A 224 21.15 2.91 29.42
C GLY A 224 22.51 3.61 29.52
N GLU A 225 23.57 3.01 28.91
CA GLU A 225 24.90 3.52 29.04
C GLU A 225 25.22 4.72 28.13
N LEU A 226 24.64 4.76 26.94
CA LEU A 226 24.97 5.77 25.91
C LEU A 226 24.68 7.20 26.35
N TYR A 227 23.71 7.40 27.21
CA TYR A 227 23.26 8.73 27.69
C TYR A 227 23.38 8.88 29.21
N ALA A 228 24.14 7.99 29.87
CA ALA A 228 24.32 8.00 31.33
C ALA A 228 24.91 9.33 31.84
N THR A 229 25.84 9.94 31.09
CA THR A 229 26.44 11.24 31.44
C THR A 229 25.45 12.40 31.45
N THR A 230 24.30 12.25 30.83
CA THR A 230 23.23 13.28 30.77
C THR A 230 22.01 12.90 31.61
N GLY A 231 22.06 11.81 32.41
CA GLY A 231 20.93 11.32 33.20
C GLY A 231 19.73 10.89 32.37
N GLN A 232 19.99 10.36 31.15
CA GLN A 232 18.95 9.97 30.22
C GLN A 232 19.09 8.49 29.83
N VAL A 233 17.97 7.87 29.51
CA VAL A 233 17.91 6.53 28.92
C VAL A 233 17.35 6.65 27.50
N GLY A 234 18.04 6.07 26.53
CA GLY A 234 17.59 5.98 25.14
C GLY A 234 16.77 4.72 24.89
N PHE A 235 15.73 4.83 24.11
CA PHE A 235 14.97 3.71 23.56
C PHE A 235 15.09 3.73 22.04
N LEU A 236 15.58 2.66 21.46
CA LEU A 236 15.79 2.49 20.03
C LEU A 236 14.92 1.36 19.51
N ALA A 237 14.05 1.67 18.56
CA ALA A 237 13.38 0.65 17.76
C ALA A 237 13.86 0.70 16.32
N SER A 238 14.03 -0.45 15.72
CA SER A 238 14.38 -0.56 14.31
C SER A 238 13.80 -1.80 13.65
N GLN A 239 13.52 -1.69 12.36
CA GLN A 239 13.17 -2.81 11.49
C GLN A 239 13.83 -2.63 10.12
N ARG A 240 13.88 -3.72 9.36
CA ARG A 240 14.38 -3.70 8.00
C ARG A 240 13.29 -4.26 7.10
N VAL A 241 12.82 -3.43 6.17
CA VAL A 241 11.69 -3.75 5.29
C VAL A 241 11.94 -3.19 3.90
N ASP A 242 11.45 -3.90 2.90
CA ASP A 242 11.28 -3.40 1.53
C ASP A 242 9.91 -3.82 1.00
N GLY A 243 9.44 -3.16 -0.03
CA GLY A 243 8.16 -3.47 -0.67
C GLY A 243 8.16 -3.04 -2.13
N LYS A 244 7.59 -3.90 -2.98
CA LYS A 244 7.44 -3.63 -4.41
C LYS A 244 6.19 -4.28 -4.96
N LEU A 245 5.59 -3.62 -5.93
CA LEU A 245 4.53 -4.21 -6.76
C LEU A 245 5.18 -5.14 -7.79
N ILE A 246 4.84 -6.42 -7.71
CA ILE A 246 5.43 -7.45 -8.59
C ILE A 246 4.75 -7.44 -9.96
N LEU A 247 3.44 -7.18 -9.99
CA LEU A 247 2.65 -7.20 -11.21
C LEU A 247 1.82 -5.91 -11.32
N PRO A 248 2.33 -4.87 -12.02
CA PRO A 248 1.64 -3.57 -12.15
C PRO A 248 0.23 -3.66 -12.73
N GLU A 249 -0.02 -4.57 -13.68
CA GLU A 249 -1.34 -4.75 -14.31
C GLU A 249 -2.45 -5.22 -13.34
N ALA A 250 -2.08 -5.80 -12.18
CA ALA A 250 -3.03 -6.28 -11.19
C ALA A 250 -3.63 -5.15 -10.33
N VAL A 251 -3.09 -3.94 -10.44
CA VAL A 251 -3.52 -2.77 -9.66
C VAL A 251 -3.67 -1.56 -10.58
N LYS A 252 -4.83 -0.93 -10.54
CA LYS A 252 -5.15 0.26 -11.34
C LYS A 252 -5.42 1.45 -10.43
N VAL A 253 -5.13 2.65 -10.92
CA VAL A 253 -5.40 3.89 -10.20
C VAL A 253 -6.22 4.85 -11.05
N LEU A 254 -7.07 5.63 -10.38
CA LEU A 254 -7.70 6.81 -10.95
C LEU A 254 -6.80 8.00 -10.63
N GLN A 255 -6.31 8.62 -11.69
CA GLN A 255 -5.50 9.82 -11.58
C GLN A 255 -6.36 11.05 -11.89
N GLN A 256 -6.26 12.07 -11.05
CA GLN A 256 -6.93 13.34 -11.31
C GLN A 256 -6.28 14.06 -12.51
N LYS A 257 -7.07 14.87 -13.22
CA LYS A 257 -6.58 15.70 -14.32
C LYS A 257 -5.43 16.59 -13.84
N ALA A 258 -4.46 16.81 -14.69
CA ALA A 258 -3.46 17.85 -14.48
C ALA A 258 -4.12 19.24 -14.47
N ALA A 259 -3.49 20.18 -13.76
CA ALA A 259 -3.96 21.57 -13.71
C ALA A 259 -3.82 22.28 -15.07
#